data_60d1f2bd631ccba97a412e1481635d8c
#
_entry.id   60d1f2bd631ccba97a412e1481635d8c
#
_cell.length_a   1.000
_cell.length_b   1.000
_cell.length_c   1.000
_cell.angle_alpha   90.00
_cell.angle_beta   90.00
_cell.angle_gamma   90.00
#
_symmetry.space_group_name_H-M   'P 1'
#
loop_
_entity.id
_entity.type
_entity.pdbx_description
1 polymer ?
#
loop_
_entity_poly.entity_id
_entity_poly.type
_entity_poly.pdbx_seq_one_letter_code
_entity_poly.pdbx_strand_id
1 'polypeptide(L)'
;MARKRRDVYKGRFDEGFDIEKDVDLVHLKELMMMPEVDGKEYNWYGIYVQNIIKISLHDDHFRGYPDDVIEDMTTEALIDCVKARTHFNAEKYPTATAPFNYLMTVAKHSFIHVLDKYYKTKQNLIFAASRIEENTKTMDGDTFDSSLIDKAATDWNEIHENLL
;
A
#
# COMPACT_ATOMS: atom_id res chain seq x y z
N MET A 1 6.07 18.92 -24.62
CA MET A 1 5.88 19.66 -23.35
C MET A 1 5.68 18.64 -22.21
N ALA A 2 6.64 18.54 -21.32
CA ALA A 2 6.49 17.69 -20.13
C ALA A 2 5.41 18.29 -19.22
N ARG A 3 4.27 17.63 -19.06
CA ARG A 3 3.26 17.99 -18.05
C ARG A 3 3.96 17.98 -16.69
N LYS A 4 3.97 19.11 -16.01
CA LYS A 4 4.50 19.22 -14.64
C LYS A 4 3.79 18.19 -13.79
N ARG A 5 4.51 17.15 -13.36
CA ARG A 5 3.98 16.07 -12.48
C ARG A 5 3.27 16.61 -11.21
N ARG A 6 3.55 17.85 -10.81
CA ARG A 6 2.84 18.57 -9.74
C ARG A 6 1.32 18.62 -9.92
N ASP A 7 0.82 18.72 -11.16
CA ASP A 7 -0.63 18.86 -11.39
C ASP A 7 -1.38 17.53 -11.23
N VAL A 8 -0.69 16.40 -11.37
CA VAL A 8 -1.28 15.06 -11.17
C VAL A 8 -1.55 14.77 -9.70
N TYR A 9 -0.75 15.34 -8.80
CA TYR A 9 -0.91 15.11 -7.36
C TYR A 9 -1.86 16.11 -6.70
N LYS A 10 -1.92 17.37 -7.14
CA LYS A 10 -2.79 18.42 -6.58
C LYS A 10 -4.28 18.09 -6.59
N GLY A 11 -4.76 17.29 -7.50
CA GLY A 11 -6.18 16.88 -7.59
C GLY A 11 -6.57 15.67 -6.76
N ARG A 12 -5.60 15.01 -6.08
CA ARG A 12 -5.82 13.74 -5.36
C ARG A 12 -5.70 13.86 -3.84
N PHE A 13 -5.26 15.00 -3.32
CA PHE A 13 -5.04 15.18 -1.88
C PHE A 13 -6.04 16.15 -1.32
N ASP A 14 -6.52 15.86 -0.13
CA ASP A 14 -7.33 16.81 0.65
C ASP A 14 -6.57 18.14 0.81
N GLU A 15 -7.31 19.23 0.80
CA GLU A 15 -6.77 20.58 0.95
C GLU A 15 -5.86 20.64 2.19
N GLY A 16 -4.56 20.78 1.97
CA GLY A 16 -3.57 20.88 3.04
C GLY A 16 -2.35 19.98 2.92
N PHE A 17 -2.35 19.00 1.99
CA PHE A 17 -1.18 18.18 1.76
C PHE A 17 -0.28 18.82 0.69
N ASP A 18 0.83 19.41 1.12
CA ASP A 18 1.85 19.98 0.22
C ASP A 18 3.09 19.08 0.22
N ILE A 19 3.31 18.38 -0.92
CA ILE A 19 4.46 17.46 -1.07
C ILE A 19 5.77 18.19 -0.82
N GLU A 20 5.89 19.44 -1.23
CA GLU A 20 7.12 20.23 -1.04
C GLU A 20 7.34 20.63 0.42
N LYS A 21 6.27 20.76 1.20
CA LYS A 21 6.32 21.06 2.65
C LYS A 21 6.55 19.83 3.50
N ASP A 22 5.89 18.72 3.12
CA ASP A 22 5.83 17.51 3.92
C ASP A 22 6.99 16.55 3.59
N VAL A 23 7.60 16.69 2.41
CA VAL A 23 8.80 15.96 2.00
C VAL A 23 9.77 16.90 1.31
N ASP A 24 10.84 17.29 2.01
CA ASP A 24 11.95 18.00 1.39
C ASP A 24 12.73 17.04 0.49
N LEU A 25 12.56 17.21 -0.83
CA LEU A 25 13.15 16.30 -1.83
C LEU A 25 14.68 16.35 -1.85
N VAL A 26 15.27 17.51 -1.55
CA VAL A 26 16.73 17.67 -1.49
C VAL A 26 17.27 16.93 -0.28
N HIS A 27 16.71 17.19 0.88
CA HIS A 27 17.10 16.53 2.12
C HIS A 27 16.84 15.01 2.08
N LEU A 28 15.71 14.57 1.50
CA LEU A 28 15.43 13.15 1.30
C LEU A 28 16.51 12.49 0.45
N LYS A 29 16.93 13.13 -0.64
CA LYS A 29 18.00 12.61 -1.50
C LYS A 29 19.32 12.49 -0.74
N GLU A 30 19.68 13.49 0.06
CA GLU A 30 20.89 13.46 0.90
C GLU A 30 20.83 12.29 1.89
N LEU A 31 19.71 12.09 2.58
CA LEU A 31 19.49 10.98 3.52
C LEU A 31 19.59 9.61 2.84
N MET A 32 19.10 9.50 1.62
CA MET A 32 19.18 8.26 0.83
C MET A 32 20.59 7.93 0.38
N MET A 33 21.45 8.92 0.24
CA MET A 33 22.85 8.76 -0.19
C MET A 33 23.83 8.58 0.97
N MET A 34 23.43 8.86 2.21
CA MET A 34 24.28 8.65 3.39
C MET A 34 24.55 7.16 3.61
N PRO A 35 25.81 6.75 3.87
CA PRO A 35 26.12 5.35 4.16
C PRO A 35 25.46 4.88 5.45
N GLU A 36 25.45 5.74 6.47
CA GLU A 36 24.78 5.50 7.76
C GLU A 36 23.93 6.72 8.10
N VAL A 37 22.74 6.46 8.67
CA VAL A 37 21.83 7.49 9.16
C VAL A 37 21.49 7.16 10.61
N ASP A 38 21.73 8.10 11.50
CA ASP A 38 21.47 7.95 12.93
C ASP A 38 20.78 9.19 13.54
N GLY A 39 20.35 9.07 14.77
CA GLY A 39 19.84 10.17 15.58
C GLY A 39 18.78 11.01 14.88
N LYS A 40 19.03 12.32 14.76
CA LYS A 40 18.10 13.29 14.16
C LYS A 40 17.82 13.01 12.68
N GLU A 41 18.85 12.61 11.94
CA GLU A 41 18.75 12.32 10.51
C GLU A 41 17.85 11.09 10.26
N TYR A 42 17.96 10.07 11.10
CA TYR A 42 17.07 8.91 11.05
C TYR A 42 15.61 9.29 11.32
N ASN A 43 15.38 10.20 12.27
CA ASN A 43 14.04 10.71 12.55
C ASN A 43 13.45 11.46 11.36
N TRP A 44 14.22 12.30 10.68
CA TRP A 44 13.79 12.99 9.47
C TRP A 44 13.44 12.02 8.36
N TYR A 45 14.28 11.02 8.13
CA TYR A 45 14.00 9.98 7.17
C TYR A 45 12.68 9.27 7.49
N GLY A 46 12.45 8.90 8.73
CA GLY A 46 11.21 8.29 9.20
C GLY A 46 9.99 9.16 8.96
N ILE A 47 10.08 10.46 9.20
CA ILE A 47 8.98 11.41 8.93
C ILE A 47 8.66 11.46 7.43
N TYR A 48 9.67 11.55 6.57
CA TYR A 48 9.45 11.57 5.13
C TYR A 48 8.84 10.27 4.62
N VAL A 49 9.32 9.13 5.09
CA VAL A 49 8.75 7.81 4.76
C VAL A 49 7.28 7.74 5.18
N GLN A 50 6.93 8.16 6.39
CA GLN A 50 5.54 8.19 6.86
C GLN A 50 4.66 9.08 5.97
N ASN A 51 5.15 10.24 5.56
CA ASN A 51 4.42 11.14 4.69
C ASN A 51 4.24 10.54 3.30
N ILE A 52 5.25 9.88 2.74
CA ILE A 52 5.16 9.17 1.46
C ILE A 52 4.14 8.02 1.53
N ILE A 53 4.11 7.26 2.62
CA ILE A 53 3.14 6.19 2.83
C ILE A 53 1.72 6.76 2.88
N LYS A 54 1.48 7.84 3.63
CA LYS A 54 0.18 8.53 3.67
C LYS A 54 -0.27 8.97 2.28
N ILE A 55 0.63 9.56 1.51
CA ILE A 55 0.36 9.96 0.12
C ILE A 55 -0.04 8.74 -0.72
N SER A 56 0.69 7.65 -0.58
CA SER A 56 0.45 6.43 -1.36
C SER A 56 -0.89 5.77 -1.02
N LEU A 57 -1.35 5.85 0.24
CA LEU A 57 -2.65 5.34 0.68
C LEU A 57 -3.84 6.14 0.13
N HIS A 58 -3.62 7.38 -0.32
CA HIS A 58 -4.66 8.18 -0.96
C HIS A 58 -4.94 7.78 -2.42
N ASP A 59 -4.14 6.89 -3.00
CA ASP A 59 -4.42 6.31 -4.31
C ASP A 59 -5.72 5.48 -4.23
N ASP A 60 -6.60 5.64 -5.23
CA ASP A 60 -7.92 5.02 -5.27
C ASP A 60 -7.88 3.49 -5.14
N HIS A 61 -6.77 2.85 -5.57
CA HIS A 61 -6.57 1.41 -5.45
C HIS A 61 -6.39 0.91 -4.00
N PHE A 62 -6.06 1.81 -3.07
CA PHE A 62 -5.78 1.46 -1.67
C PHE A 62 -6.79 2.03 -0.67
N ARG A 63 -7.85 2.66 -1.17
CA ARG A 63 -8.94 3.21 -0.34
C ARG A 63 -10.00 2.14 -0.04
N GLY A 64 -10.69 2.33 1.08
CA GLY A 64 -11.87 1.56 1.43
C GLY A 64 -11.61 0.19 2.06
N TYR A 65 -10.36 -0.09 2.44
CA TYR A 65 -10.03 -1.27 3.23
C TYR A 65 -10.33 -1.05 4.72
N PRO A 66 -10.56 -2.14 5.48
CA PRO A 66 -10.69 -2.07 6.93
C PRO A 66 -9.45 -1.46 7.60
N ASP A 67 -9.63 -0.83 8.75
CA ASP A 67 -8.56 -0.12 9.46
C ASP A 67 -7.38 -1.03 9.84
N ASP A 68 -7.63 -2.27 10.21
CA ASP A 68 -6.60 -3.28 10.49
C ASP A 68 -5.75 -3.60 9.25
N VAL A 69 -6.37 -3.69 8.08
CA VAL A 69 -5.65 -3.89 6.81
C VAL A 69 -4.81 -2.67 6.44
N ILE A 70 -5.34 -1.46 6.66
CA ILE A 70 -4.61 -0.21 6.43
C ILE A 70 -3.41 -0.10 7.39
N GLU A 71 -3.57 -0.50 8.64
CA GLU A 71 -2.49 -0.55 9.63
C GLU A 71 -1.40 -1.54 9.22
N ASP A 72 -1.76 -2.73 8.75
CA ASP A 72 -0.83 -3.72 8.24
C ASP A 72 -0.09 -3.20 7.00
N MET A 73 -0.79 -2.58 6.04
CA MET A 73 -0.16 -1.95 4.87
C MET A 73 0.84 -0.87 5.27
N THR A 74 0.48 -0.03 6.23
CA THR A 74 1.34 1.05 6.73
C THR A 74 2.60 0.51 7.39
N THR A 75 2.45 -0.50 8.23
CA THR A 75 3.55 -1.12 8.97
C THR A 75 4.53 -1.83 8.05
N GLU A 76 4.03 -2.64 7.13
CA GLU A 76 4.87 -3.35 6.15
C GLU A 76 5.61 -2.37 5.23
N ALA A 77 4.92 -1.34 4.74
CA ALA A 77 5.54 -0.31 3.91
C ALA A 77 6.61 0.48 4.66
N LEU A 78 6.41 0.78 5.94
CA LEU A 78 7.41 1.46 6.77
C LEU A 78 8.70 0.62 6.87
N ILE A 79 8.56 -0.66 7.16
CA ILE A 79 9.69 -1.60 7.25
C ILE A 79 10.43 -1.68 5.92
N ASP A 80 9.70 -1.85 4.83
CA ASP A 80 10.30 -2.01 3.50
C ASP A 80 10.96 -0.71 3.00
N CYS A 81 10.37 0.45 3.25
CA CYS A 81 10.96 1.74 2.91
C CYS A 81 12.23 2.03 3.71
N VAL A 82 12.29 1.63 4.99
CA VAL A 82 13.51 1.75 5.80
C VAL A 82 14.63 0.87 5.23
N LYS A 83 14.33 -0.37 4.87
CA LYS A 83 15.29 -1.27 4.23
C LYS A 83 15.72 -0.80 2.83
N ALA A 84 14.80 -0.25 2.07
CA ALA A 84 15.03 0.19 0.70
C ALA A 84 16.03 1.34 0.57
N ARG A 85 16.26 2.13 1.63
CA ARG A 85 17.23 3.23 1.63
C ARG A 85 18.60 2.80 1.14
N THR A 86 19.10 1.66 1.61
CA THR A 86 20.44 1.15 1.25
C THR A 86 20.54 0.59 -0.17
N HIS A 87 19.42 0.34 -0.82
CA HIS A 87 19.36 -0.22 -2.16
C HIS A 87 19.12 0.82 -3.26
N PHE A 88 18.91 2.09 -2.88
CA PHE A 88 18.70 3.16 -3.84
C PHE A 88 20.00 3.52 -4.56
N ASN A 89 19.96 3.56 -5.89
CA ASN A 89 21.11 3.95 -6.73
C ASN A 89 20.87 5.34 -7.31
N ALA A 90 21.51 6.35 -6.71
CA ALA A 90 21.40 7.75 -7.12
C ALA A 90 22.04 8.03 -8.48
N GLU A 91 23.05 7.27 -8.89
CA GLU A 91 23.70 7.43 -10.20
C GLU A 91 22.80 6.96 -11.32
N LYS A 92 22.08 5.85 -11.11
CA LYS A 92 21.10 5.33 -12.08
C LYS A 92 19.87 6.24 -12.20
N TYR A 93 19.51 6.93 -11.12
CA TYR A 93 18.31 7.77 -11.06
C TYR A 93 18.65 9.18 -10.57
N PRO A 94 19.22 10.05 -11.44
CA PRO A 94 19.79 11.32 -11.02
C PRO A 94 18.77 12.44 -10.79
N THR A 95 17.49 12.23 -11.06
CA THR A 95 16.48 13.28 -10.92
C THR A 95 16.19 13.61 -9.46
N ALA A 96 15.84 14.86 -9.16
CA ALA A 96 15.54 15.31 -7.81
C ALA A 96 14.33 14.58 -7.18
N THR A 97 13.39 14.11 -8.01
CA THR A 97 12.19 13.37 -7.56
C THR A 97 12.38 11.86 -7.50
N ALA A 98 13.52 11.33 -7.94
CA ALA A 98 13.77 9.90 -7.99
C ALA A 98 13.68 9.20 -6.62
N PRO A 99 14.25 9.73 -5.53
CA PRO A 99 14.10 9.13 -4.21
C PRO A 99 12.65 9.01 -3.76
N PHE A 100 11.87 10.05 -3.95
CA PHE A 100 10.43 10.07 -3.63
C PHE A 100 9.65 9.03 -4.44
N ASN A 101 9.84 8.99 -5.75
CA ASN A 101 9.18 8.03 -6.62
C ASN A 101 9.58 6.59 -6.31
N TYR A 102 10.85 6.37 -5.95
CA TYR A 102 11.35 5.06 -5.55
C TYR A 102 10.67 4.56 -4.28
N LEU A 103 10.64 5.37 -3.22
CA LEU A 103 9.99 5.01 -1.96
C LEU A 103 8.48 4.85 -2.12
N MET A 104 7.83 5.68 -2.95
CA MET A 104 6.41 5.52 -3.27
C MET A 104 6.15 4.17 -3.95
N THR A 105 7.00 3.74 -4.85
CA THR A 105 6.90 2.44 -5.53
C THR A 105 7.09 1.29 -4.52
N VAL A 106 8.08 1.40 -3.63
CA VAL A 106 8.30 0.41 -2.55
C VAL A 106 7.07 0.31 -1.67
N ALA A 107 6.51 1.44 -1.22
CA ALA A 107 5.31 1.45 -0.38
C ALA A 107 4.11 0.77 -1.07
N LYS A 108 3.86 1.08 -2.34
CA LYS A 108 2.77 0.46 -3.10
C LYS A 108 2.96 -1.05 -3.30
N HIS A 109 4.19 -1.53 -3.50
CA HIS A 109 4.47 -2.97 -3.56
C HIS A 109 4.19 -3.65 -2.22
N SER A 110 4.54 -3.01 -1.11
CA SER A 110 4.22 -3.52 0.23
C SER A 110 2.71 -3.60 0.46
N PHE A 111 1.94 -2.60 0.00
CA PHE A 111 0.48 -2.64 0.07
C PHE A 111 -0.10 -3.81 -0.71
N ILE A 112 0.35 -4.03 -1.94
CA ILE A 112 -0.10 -5.16 -2.77
C ILE A 112 0.20 -6.49 -2.07
N HIS A 113 1.38 -6.62 -1.45
CA HIS A 113 1.75 -7.83 -0.73
C HIS A 113 0.84 -8.11 0.48
N VAL A 114 0.47 -7.08 1.25
CA VAL A 114 -0.49 -7.20 2.35
C VAL A 114 -1.87 -7.57 1.84
N LEU A 115 -2.34 -6.93 0.76
CA LEU A 115 -3.62 -7.23 0.15
C LEU A 115 -3.70 -8.65 -0.41
N ASP A 116 -2.63 -9.15 -1.02
CA ASP A 116 -2.55 -10.55 -1.45
C ASP A 116 -2.76 -11.53 -0.30
N LYS A 117 -2.14 -11.27 0.86
CA LYS A 117 -2.34 -12.07 2.07
C LYS A 117 -3.78 -11.97 2.58
N TYR A 118 -4.33 -10.75 2.63
CA TYR A 118 -5.69 -10.49 3.05
C TYR A 118 -6.72 -11.26 2.19
N TYR A 119 -6.59 -11.21 0.87
CA TYR A 119 -7.50 -11.90 -0.04
C TYR A 119 -7.35 -13.42 0.02
N LYS A 120 -6.12 -13.95 0.12
CA LYS A 120 -5.91 -15.38 0.33
C LYS A 120 -6.55 -15.89 1.60
N THR A 121 -6.45 -15.14 2.70
CA THR A 121 -7.08 -15.49 3.98
C THR A 121 -8.60 -15.46 3.85
N LYS A 122 -9.16 -14.41 3.22
CA LYS A 122 -10.61 -14.28 2.98
C LYS A 122 -11.13 -15.42 2.12
N GLN A 123 -10.41 -15.78 1.06
CA GLN A 123 -10.75 -16.91 0.18
C GLN A 123 -10.74 -18.24 0.94
N ASN A 124 -9.72 -18.48 1.76
CA ASN A 124 -9.65 -19.68 2.58
C ASN A 124 -10.81 -19.78 3.58
N LEU A 125 -11.23 -18.66 4.16
CA LEU A 125 -12.40 -18.62 5.06
C LEU A 125 -13.70 -18.94 4.30
N ILE A 126 -13.86 -18.44 3.08
CA ILE A 126 -15.02 -18.75 2.21
C ILE A 126 -15.05 -20.25 1.90
N PHE A 127 -13.91 -20.85 1.52
CA PHE A 127 -13.82 -22.28 1.26
C PHE A 127 -14.09 -23.12 2.53
N ALA A 128 -13.62 -22.69 3.68
CA ALA A 128 -13.89 -23.38 4.93
C ALA A 128 -15.40 -23.30 5.29
N ALA A 129 -16.03 -22.14 5.11
CA ALA A 129 -17.45 -21.95 5.34
C ALA A 129 -18.30 -22.82 4.41
N SER A 130 -17.96 -22.90 3.11
CA SER A 130 -18.68 -23.76 2.16
C SER A 130 -18.55 -25.24 2.48
N ARG A 131 -17.40 -25.70 3.00
CA ARG A 131 -17.23 -27.08 3.47
C ARG A 131 -18.07 -27.40 4.72
N ILE A 132 -18.18 -26.45 5.63
CA ILE A 132 -19.05 -26.59 6.82
C ILE A 132 -20.51 -26.70 6.37
N GLU A 133 -20.90 -25.87 5.43
CA GLU A 133 -22.26 -25.88 4.85
C GLU A 133 -22.59 -27.20 4.16
N GLU A 134 -21.69 -27.75 3.34
CA GLU A 134 -21.87 -29.07 2.73
C GLU A 134 -22.04 -30.18 3.76
N ASN A 135 -21.25 -30.14 4.83
CA ASN A 135 -21.34 -31.12 5.93
C ASN A 135 -22.61 -30.96 6.77
N THR A 136 -23.13 -29.75 6.95
CA THR A 136 -24.40 -29.50 7.67
C THR A 136 -25.62 -29.84 6.84
N LYS A 137 -25.61 -29.64 5.51
CA LYS A 137 -26.70 -30.07 4.63
C LYS A 137 -26.92 -31.59 4.61
N THR A 138 -25.91 -32.37 4.95
CA THR A 138 -26.05 -33.83 5.10
C THR A 138 -26.65 -34.25 6.45
N MET A 139 -26.77 -33.33 7.43
CA MET A 139 -27.27 -33.65 8.78
C MET A 139 -28.67 -33.05 9.08
N ASP A 140 -29.01 -31.87 8.58
CA ASP A 140 -30.32 -31.23 8.81
C ASP A 140 -30.74 -30.40 7.58
N GLY A 141 -31.98 -30.58 7.12
CA GLY A 141 -32.51 -30.03 5.87
C GLY A 141 -32.84 -28.53 5.86
N ASP A 142 -32.17 -27.70 6.66
CA ASP A 142 -32.34 -26.24 6.69
C ASP A 142 -31.30 -25.51 5.83
N THR A 143 -31.82 -24.66 4.95
CA THR A 143 -31.04 -23.95 3.91
C THR A 143 -30.28 -22.75 4.45
N PHE A 144 -28.97 -22.80 4.35
CA PHE A 144 -28.09 -21.64 4.48
C PHE A 144 -28.14 -20.78 3.20
N ASP A 145 -28.12 -19.46 3.34
CA ASP A 145 -28.15 -18.53 2.21
C ASP A 145 -26.80 -18.48 1.48
N SER A 146 -26.72 -19.17 0.34
CA SER A 146 -25.52 -19.24 -0.50
C SER A 146 -25.18 -17.91 -1.22
N SER A 147 -26.09 -16.93 -1.18
CA SER A 147 -25.92 -15.64 -1.89
C SER A 147 -24.72 -14.82 -1.38
N LEU A 148 -24.32 -14.98 -0.11
CA LEU A 148 -23.17 -14.31 0.47
C LEU A 148 -21.82 -14.84 -0.07
N ILE A 149 -21.76 -16.13 -0.40
CA ILE A 149 -20.56 -16.78 -0.96
C ILE A 149 -20.37 -16.33 -2.42
N ASP A 150 -21.47 -16.30 -3.19
CA ASP A 150 -21.44 -15.86 -4.58
C ASP A 150 -21.05 -14.39 -4.71
N LYS A 151 -21.56 -13.54 -3.81
CA LYS A 151 -21.21 -12.12 -3.77
C LYS A 151 -19.73 -11.91 -3.44
N ALA A 152 -19.19 -12.62 -2.43
CA ALA A 152 -17.80 -12.52 -2.07
C ALA A 152 -16.84 -13.01 -3.17
N ALA A 153 -17.24 -14.05 -3.94
CA ALA A 153 -16.48 -14.54 -5.09
C ALA A 153 -16.48 -13.55 -6.27
N THR A 154 -17.61 -12.87 -6.50
CA THR A 154 -17.74 -11.85 -7.55
C THR A 154 -16.91 -10.62 -7.23
N ASP A 155 -17.01 -10.10 -6.01
CA ASP A 155 -16.23 -8.97 -5.53
C ASP A 155 -14.70 -9.25 -5.64
N TRP A 156 -14.28 -10.49 -5.37
CA TRP A 156 -12.86 -10.88 -5.49
C TRP A 156 -12.38 -10.85 -6.94
N ASN A 157 -13.15 -11.37 -7.88
CA ASN A 157 -12.79 -11.39 -9.30
C ASN A 157 -12.68 -9.97 -9.87
N GLU A 158 -13.62 -9.08 -9.54
CA GLU A 158 -13.60 -7.69 -9.99
C GLU A 158 -12.38 -6.92 -9.45
N ILE A 159 -11.97 -7.18 -8.20
CA ILE A 159 -10.82 -6.52 -7.60
C ILE A 159 -9.51 -7.08 -8.19
N HIS A 160 -9.42 -8.37 -8.44
CA HIS A 160 -8.21 -8.98 -9.00
C HIS A 160 -7.96 -8.54 -10.44
N GLU A 161 -9.00 -8.40 -11.27
CA GLU A 161 -8.89 -7.87 -12.63
C GLU A 161 -8.45 -6.39 -12.66
N ASN A 162 -8.79 -5.60 -11.64
CA ASN A 162 -8.41 -4.19 -11.54
C ASN A 162 -7.01 -3.95 -10.94
N LEU A 163 -6.39 -4.98 -10.35
CA LEU A 163 -5.04 -4.88 -9.76
C LEU A 163 -3.92 -5.33 -10.72
N LEU A 164 -4.24 -6.00 -11.80
CA LEU A 164 -3.32 -6.39 -12.87
C LEU A 164 -3.26 -5.31 -13.95
#